data_5ba307a5eaf30fc500a302d4a5af90e2
#
_entry.id   5ba307a5eaf30fc500a302d4a5af90e2
#
_cell.length_a   1.000
_cell.length_b   1.000
_cell.length_c   1.000
_cell.angle_alpha   90.00
_cell.angle_beta   90.00
_cell.angle_gamma   90.00
#
_symmetry.space_group_name_H-M   'P 1'
#
loop_
_entity.id
_entity.type
_entity.pdbx_description
1 polymer ?
#
loop_
_entity_poly.entity_id
_entity_poly.type
_entity_poly.pdbx_seq_one_letter_code
_entity_poly.pdbx_strand_id
1 'polypeptide(L)'
;MATIVGGIASSHTPTIGFALDTQKQNDPVWAPIFQGYEPVQRWLAEKKPDVLVFIYNDHVTSFFLDHYSHFALGIGDSYSVADEGGGARKLPPVKGHPRLAQHIANGLVADEFDLSYFQGKGLDHGCFSPLSVMWPHEPTWPGAIVPLQVGVLEFPIPSAKRCFNLGKALRRAIESYPEELKVAIVGTGGLSHQVHGERCGFNNTPWDMEFLSLLEKDPESLTQLTIAEYAERGGCEGAEVIMWLIMRGAMSKSVTKIHQSYYLPSMTAIATVIYENNSDDPREESVDAYRARIGKQWAGIEKLPGTYPYTIDRSVKAYRLNHFLHRLIEPDFRRRFLLDPEPLFLEAALTPEECDLLRRRDWRALIHYGAIFFLLEKFGATVGTSNLHIYAAMRGQSLEDFQKTRNAKVLYSVAGQGTGRQDWDRQPSMT
;
A
#
# COMPACT_ATOMS: atom_id res chain seq x y z
N MET A 1 -8.93 19.52 9.78
CA MET A 1 -7.99 19.13 8.72
C MET A 1 -6.88 18.32 9.35
N ALA A 2 -6.33 17.36 8.61
CA ALA A 2 -5.19 16.60 9.11
C ALA A 2 -3.94 17.50 9.27
N THR A 3 -3.13 17.19 10.26
CA THR A 3 -1.89 17.91 10.57
C THR A 3 -0.73 16.91 10.67
N ILE A 4 0.41 17.26 10.09
CA ILE A 4 1.63 16.48 10.22
C ILE A 4 2.34 16.91 11.51
N VAL A 5 2.33 16.02 12.52
CA VAL A 5 2.92 16.30 13.83
C VAL A 5 4.44 16.14 13.87
N GLY A 6 5.02 15.47 12.89
CA GLY A 6 6.46 15.32 12.73
C GLY A 6 6.83 14.17 11.81
N GLY A 7 8.13 13.97 11.63
CA GLY A 7 8.73 12.90 10.83
C GLY A 7 9.70 12.06 11.64
N ILE A 8 9.67 10.76 11.40
CA ILE A 8 10.61 9.78 11.96
C ILE A 8 11.37 9.14 10.81
N ALA A 9 12.68 9.09 10.89
CA ALA A 9 13.49 8.21 10.06
C ALA A 9 14.03 7.06 10.91
N SER A 10 14.02 5.84 10.37
CA SER A 10 14.40 4.65 11.13
C SER A 10 15.00 3.58 10.22
N SER A 11 16.09 2.97 10.65
CA SER A 11 16.54 1.72 10.02
C SER A 11 15.53 0.60 10.26
N HIS A 12 15.50 -0.40 9.35
CA HIS A 12 14.47 -1.45 9.35
C HIS A 12 15.02 -2.88 9.26
N THR A 13 16.26 -3.12 9.68
CA THR A 13 16.84 -4.46 9.59
C THR A 13 15.97 -5.53 10.27
N PRO A 14 15.91 -6.77 9.74
CA PRO A 14 15.11 -7.86 10.35
C PRO A 14 15.59 -8.20 11.75
N THR A 15 16.87 -7.95 12.04
CA THR A 15 17.49 -8.22 13.35
C THR A 15 16.90 -7.39 14.48
N ILE A 16 16.35 -6.20 14.19
CA ILE A 16 15.66 -5.36 15.20
C ILE A 16 14.41 -6.10 15.72
N GLY A 17 13.58 -6.63 14.82
CA GLY A 17 12.41 -7.41 15.20
C GLY A 17 12.78 -8.72 15.92
N PHE A 18 13.78 -9.42 15.42
CA PHE A 18 14.31 -10.64 16.05
C PHE A 18 14.77 -10.38 17.49
N ALA A 19 15.53 -9.30 17.72
CA ALA A 19 16.04 -8.98 19.05
C ALA A 19 14.90 -8.62 20.02
N LEU A 20 13.83 -7.97 19.53
CA LEU A 20 12.62 -7.72 20.32
C LEU A 20 11.92 -9.03 20.70
N ASP A 21 11.64 -9.89 19.73
CA ASP A 21 10.90 -11.14 19.93
C ASP A 21 11.66 -12.14 20.84
N THR A 22 12.99 -12.08 20.82
CA THR A 22 13.85 -12.93 21.67
C THR A 22 14.28 -12.25 22.98
N GLN A 23 13.66 -11.12 23.33
CA GLN A 23 13.87 -10.39 24.60
C GLN A 23 15.33 -9.96 24.84
N LYS A 24 16.02 -9.51 23.78
CA LYS A 24 17.44 -9.11 23.83
C LYS A 24 17.66 -7.62 24.10
N GLN A 25 16.64 -6.89 24.56
CA GLN A 25 16.71 -5.43 24.74
C GLN A 25 17.81 -4.99 25.74
N ASN A 26 18.13 -5.86 26.71
CA ASN A 26 19.16 -5.59 27.72
C ASN A 26 20.51 -6.26 27.40
N ASP A 27 20.61 -7.01 26.32
CA ASP A 27 21.89 -7.60 25.89
C ASP A 27 22.81 -6.47 25.41
N PRO A 28 24.08 -6.40 25.89
CA PRO A 28 25.00 -5.30 25.57
C PRO A 28 25.18 -5.01 24.06
N VAL A 29 25.06 -6.03 23.23
CA VAL A 29 25.17 -5.88 21.76
C VAL A 29 23.91 -5.22 21.16
N TRP A 30 22.74 -5.48 21.74
CA TRP A 30 21.44 -5.03 21.23
C TRP A 30 20.92 -3.77 21.93
N ALA A 31 21.29 -3.56 23.21
CA ALA A 31 20.81 -2.46 24.02
C ALA A 31 20.93 -1.08 23.36
N PRO A 32 22.05 -0.72 22.65
CA PRO A 32 22.14 0.58 21.99
C PRO A 32 21.05 0.83 20.96
N ILE A 33 20.55 -0.21 20.27
CA ILE A 33 19.45 -0.11 19.30
C ILE A 33 18.19 0.32 20.03
N PHE A 34 17.80 -0.41 21.08
CA PHE A 34 16.57 -0.13 21.86
C PHE A 34 16.63 1.22 22.55
N GLN A 35 17.79 1.59 23.10
CA GLN A 35 18.01 2.93 23.66
C GLN A 35 17.80 4.03 22.62
N GLY A 36 18.16 3.78 21.35
CA GLY A 36 17.88 4.68 20.25
C GLY A 36 16.38 4.84 19.95
N TYR A 37 15.57 3.81 20.22
CA TYR A 37 14.10 3.88 20.03
C TYR A 37 13.33 4.46 21.23
N GLU A 38 13.88 4.48 22.44
CA GLU A 38 13.18 5.06 23.60
C GLU A 38 12.70 6.50 23.39
N PRO A 39 13.50 7.43 22.81
CA PRO A 39 13.00 8.77 22.49
C PRO A 39 11.88 8.76 21.46
N VAL A 40 11.92 7.82 20.50
CA VAL A 40 10.87 7.66 19.48
C VAL A 40 9.56 7.23 20.14
N GLN A 41 9.61 6.24 21.03
CA GLN A 41 8.46 5.77 21.80
C GLN A 41 7.85 6.90 22.65
N ARG A 42 8.69 7.66 23.38
CA ARG A 42 8.23 8.81 24.19
C ARG A 42 7.57 9.87 23.32
N TRP A 43 8.19 10.21 22.19
CA TRP A 43 7.66 11.21 21.27
C TRP A 43 6.30 10.77 20.68
N LEU A 44 6.17 9.52 20.26
CA LEU A 44 4.91 8.97 19.77
C LEU A 44 3.82 8.96 20.85
N ALA A 45 4.18 8.61 22.09
CA ALA A 45 3.26 8.64 23.23
C ALA A 45 2.82 10.07 23.60
N GLU A 46 3.67 11.08 23.38
CA GLU A 46 3.34 12.50 23.60
C GLU A 46 2.48 13.07 22.47
N LYS A 47 2.89 12.89 21.21
CA LYS A 47 2.19 13.46 20.05
C LYS A 47 0.89 12.73 19.74
N LYS A 48 0.81 11.44 20.06
CA LYS A 48 -0.37 10.57 19.84
C LYS A 48 -0.91 10.70 18.42
N PRO A 49 -0.12 10.35 17.39
CA PRO A 49 -0.63 10.36 16.02
C PRO A 49 -1.76 9.33 15.87
N ASP A 50 -2.80 9.70 15.14
CA ASP A 50 -3.90 8.79 14.76
C ASP A 50 -3.46 7.84 13.66
N VAL A 51 -2.56 8.31 12.79
CA VAL A 51 -2.07 7.56 11.63
C VAL A 51 -0.56 7.76 11.44
N LEU A 52 0.16 6.67 11.17
CA LEU A 52 1.52 6.72 10.63
C LEU A 52 1.45 6.49 9.12
N VAL A 53 1.90 7.46 8.31
CA VAL A 53 2.22 7.18 6.90
C VAL A 53 3.60 6.54 6.89
N PHE A 54 3.63 5.24 6.58
CA PHE A 54 4.79 4.38 6.80
C PHE A 54 5.45 4.01 5.47
N ILE A 55 6.58 4.64 5.18
CA ILE A 55 7.35 4.49 3.94
C ILE A 55 8.39 3.40 4.14
N TYR A 56 8.32 2.34 3.34
CA TYR A 56 9.18 1.17 3.45
C TYR A 56 9.43 0.52 2.07
N ASN A 57 10.41 -0.37 1.96
CA ASN A 57 10.51 -1.31 0.86
C ASN A 57 10.16 -2.73 1.33
N ASP A 58 9.63 -3.51 0.42
CA ASP A 58 9.39 -4.95 0.60
C ASP A 58 10.63 -5.71 0.08
N HIS A 59 11.05 -6.74 0.81
CA HIS A 59 12.23 -7.54 0.47
C HIS A 59 11.85 -8.83 -0.28
N VAL A 60 11.14 -8.66 -1.41
CA VAL A 60 10.68 -9.76 -2.28
C VAL A 60 9.80 -10.77 -1.54
N THR A 61 9.02 -10.27 -0.57
CA THR A 61 8.11 -11.08 0.26
C THR A 61 6.69 -11.02 -0.26
N SER A 62 6.08 -9.85 -0.25
CA SER A 62 4.70 -9.64 -0.73
C SER A 62 4.64 -9.02 -2.13
N PHE A 63 5.71 -8.42 -2.59
CA PHE A 63 5.88 -7.89 -3.94
C PHE A 63 6.98 -8.70 -4.65
N PHE A 64 6.58 -9.44 -5.68
CA PHE A 64 7.48 -10.34 -6.38
C PHE A 64 7.88 -9.79 -7.77
N LEU A 65 8.86 -10.42 -8.39
CA LEU A 65 9.48 -10.02 -9.66
C LEU A 65 8.56 -10.18 -10.89
N ASP A 66 7.29 -10.50 -10.69
CA ASP A 66 6.23 -10.52 -11.70
C ASP A 66 5.51 -9.16 -11.84
N HIS A 67 5.69 -8.27 -10.87
CA HIS A 67 5.14 -6.91 -10.92
C HIS A 67 5.96 -5.94 -10.05
N TYR A 68 6.70 -5.05 -10.70
CA TYR A 68 7.48 -4.01 -10.03
C TYR A 68 6.68 -2.71 -9.92
N SER A 69 6.65 -2.13 -8.74
CA SER A 69 6.08 -0.81 -8.51
C SER A 69 7.13 0.11 -7.94
N HIS A 70 7.39 1.25 -8.57
CA HIS A 70 8.21 2.28 -7.94
C HIS A 70 7.58 2.81 -6.67
N PHE A 71 6.26 3.01 -6.68
CA PHE A 71 5.49 3.43 -5.53
C PHE A 71 4.18 2.64 -5.46
N ALA A 72 3.94 1.96 -4.35
CA ALA A 72 2.69 1.26 -4.11
C ALA A 72 2.08 1.71 -2.78
N LEU A 73 0.87 2.25 -2.83
CA LEU A 73 0.15 2.76 -1.66
C LEU A 73 -0.82 1.69 -1.14
N GLY A 74 -0.71 1.37 0.15
CA GLY A 74 -1.64 0.49 0.82
C GLY A 74 -2.98 1.16 1.07
N ILE A 75 -4.05 0.56 0.55
CA ILE A 75 -5.43 1.04 0.66
C ILE A 75 -6.32 0.14 1.51
N GLY A 76 -5.75 -0.92 2.10
CA GLY A 76 -6.47 -1.89 2.91
C GLY A 76 -6.91 -1.35 4.28
N ASP A 77 -7.85 -2.04 4.91
CA ASP A 77 -8.35 -1.73 6.25
C ASP A 77 -7.49 -2.34 7.37
N SER A 78 -6.63 -3.31 7.04
CA SER A 78 -5.70 -3.93 7.98
C SER A 78 -4.51 -4.58 7.27
N TYR A 79 -3.41 -4.74 8.00
CA TYR A 79 -2.18 -5.37 7.51
C TYR A 79 -1.63 -6.33 8.57
N SER A 80 -1.40 -7.58 8.18
CA SER A 80 -0.73 -8.59 8.99
C SER A 80 0.76 -8.64 8.67
N VAL A 81 1.53 -9.28 9.54
CA VAL A 81 2.93 -9.61 9.27
C VAL A 81 3.02 -10.67 8.19
N ALA A 82 3.90 -10.48 7.23
CA ALA A 82 4.23 -11.50 6.25
C ALA A 82 5.12 -12.61 6.86
N ASP A 83 5.02 -13.80 6.31
CA ASP A 83 5.97 -14.88 6.57
C ASP A 83 7.15 -14.74 5.60
N GLU A 84 8.34 -14.62 6.14
CA GLU A 84 9.59 -14.46 5.39
C GLU A 84 10.41 -15.77 5.36
N GLY A 85 9.74 -16.91 5.49
CA GLY A 85 10.34 -18.24 5.44
C GLY A 85 10.69 -18.85 6.81
N GLY A 86 10.58 -18.07 7.89
CA GLY A 86 10.82 -18.54 9.27
C GLY A 86 9.56 -18.66 10.12
N GLY A 87 8.41 -18.43 9.54
CA GLY A 87 7.14 -18.22 10.21
C GLY A 87 6.89 -16.73 10.52
N ALA A 88 5.65 -16.29 10.35
CA ALA A 88 5.27 -14.90 10.64
C ALA A 88 5.47 -14.58 12.14
N ARG A 89 5.98 -13.38 12.42
CA ARG A 89 6.10 -12.88 13.79
C ARG A 89 4.72 -12.79 14.44
N LYS A 90 4.65 -13.07 15.74
CA LYS A 90 3.40 -13.08 16.52
C LYS A 90 2.98 -11.67 16.94
N LEU A 91 2.62 -10.86 15.96
CA LEU A 91 2.11 -9.50 16.18
C LEU A 91 0.66 -9.42 15.71
N PRO A 92 -0.19 -8.65 16.39
CA PRO A 92 -1.55 -8.41 15.92
C PRO A 92 -1.53 -7.63 14.59
N PRO A 93 -2.52 -7.84 13.70
CA PRO A 93 -2.65 -7.00 12.52
C PRO A 93 -2.80 -5.52 12.91
N VAL A 94 -2.13 -4.63 12.19
CA VAL A 94 -2.29 -3.19 12.36
C VAL A 94 -3.42 -2.68 11.47
N LYS A 95 -4.22 -1.75 11.99
CA LYS A 95 -5.30 -1.13 11.20
C LYS A 95 -4.73 -0.27 10.08
N GLY A 96 -5.37 -0.31 8.91
CA GLY A 96 -5.18 0.66 7.85
C GLY A 96 -6.12 1.85 8.00
N HIS A 97 -5.92 2.86 7.15
CA HIS A 97 -6.81 4.02 7.08
C HIS A 97 -7.23 4.27 5.62
N PRO A 98 -8.17 3.47 5.05
CA PRO A 98 -8.51 3.51 3.61
C PRO A 98 -8.94 4.89 3.12
N ARG A 99 -9.71 5.66 3.92
CA ARG A 99 -10.20 6.99 3.51
C ARG A 99 -9.06 7.99 3.34
N LEU A 100 -8.10 8.02 4.27
CA LEU A 100 -6.90 8.86 4.13
C LEU A 100 -6.04 8.37 2.97
N ALA A 101 -5.85 7.05 2.82
CA ALA A 101 -5.10 6.47 1.72
C ALA A 101 -5.70 6.84 0.35
N GLN A 102 -7.02 6.78 0.21
CA GLN A 102 -7.72 7.22 -1.01
C GLN A 102 -7.51 8.72 -1.28
N HIS A 103 -7.61 9.56 -0.26
CA HIS A 103 -7.39 10.99 -0.42
C HIS A 103 -5.94 11.29 -0.85
N ILE A 104 -4.97 10.61 -0.22
CA ILE A 104 -3.55 10.69 -0.62
C ILE A 104 -3.38 10.22 -2.07
N ALA A 105 -3.99 9.09 -2.45
CA ALA A 105 -3.93 8.57 -3.81
C ALA A 105 -4.43 9.59 -4.84
N ASN A 106 -5.58 10.19 -4.58
CA ASN A 106 -6.16 11.22 -5.46
C ASN A 106 -5.24 12.44 -5.59
N GLY A 107 -4.65 12.87 -4.47
CA GLY A 107 -3.70 13.99 -4.45
C GLY A 107 -2.43 13.69 -5.24
N LEU A 108 -1.82 12.54 -5.00
CA LEU A 108 -0.57 12.16 -5.67
C LEU A 108 -0.76 11.94 -7.18
N VAL A 109 -1.88 11.34 -7.62
CA VAL A 109 -2.19 11.21 -9.05
C VAL A 109 -2.42 12.58 -9.69
N ALA A 110 -3.11 13.51 -9.00
CA ALA A 110 -3.29 14.87 -9.49
C ALA A 110 -1.98 15.70 -9.51
N ASP A 111 -0.98 15.27 -8.75
CA ASP A 111 0.38 15.82 -8.74
C ASP A 111 1.34 15.02 -9.66
N GLU A 112 0.77 14.26 -10.63
CA GLU A 112 1.49 13.51 -11.68
C GLU A 112 2.43 12.40 -11.15
N PHE A 113 2.05 11.77 -10.01
CA PHE A 113 2.71 10.57 -9.52
C PHE A 113 1.93 9.31 -9.93
N ASP A 114 2.61 8.40 -10.63
CA ASP A 114 2.08 7.08 -10.93
C ASP A 114 2.19 6.16 -9.72
N LEU A 115 1.06 5.60 -9.29
CA LEU A 115 0.97 4.74 -8.13
C LEU A 115 0.32 3.41 -8.45
N SER A 116 0.85 2.33 -7.88
CA SER A 116 0.09 1.10 -7.68
C SER A 116 -0.66 1.17 -6.35
N TYR A 117 -1.73 0.37 -6.24
CA TYR A 117 -2.46 0.21 -4.98
C TYR A 117 -2.45 -1.24 -4.54
N PHE A 118 -2.36 -1.47 -3.24
CA PHE A 118 -2.41 -2.82 -2.70
C PHE A 118 -3.27 -2.94 -1.45
N GLN A 119 -3.81 -4.14 -1.26
CA GLN A 119 -4.54 -4.56 -0.07
C GLN A 119 -4.47 -6.08 0.05
N GLY A 120 -4.76 -6.63 1.23
CA GLY A 120 -4.75 -8.08 1.44
C GLY A 120 -3.35 -8.72 1.37
N LYS A 121 -2.28 -7.92 1.41
CA LYS A 121 -0.89 -8.38 1.49
C LYS A 121 -0.38 -8.24 2.92
N GLY A 122 0.39 -9.22 3.38
CA GLY A 122 1.21 -9.07 4.59
C GLY A 122 2.35 -8.07 4.33
N LEU A 123 2.85 -7.43 5.38
CA LEU A 123 4.01 -6.55 5.29
C LEU A 123 5.20 -7.23 5.97
N ASP A 124 6.38 -7.08 5.39
CA ASP A 124 7.60 -7.71 5.84
C ASP A 124 8.32 -6.94 6.97
N HIS A 125 9.55 -7.33 7.25
CA HIS A 125 10.37 -6.68 8.27
C HIS A 125 10.66 -5.20 7.97
N GLY A 126 10.69 -4.80 6.70
CA GLY A 126 10.87 -3.38 6.32
C GLY A 126 9.85 -2.46 6.98
N CYS A 127 8.63 -2.97 7.20
CA CYS A 127 7.59 -2.30 7.97
C CYS A 127 7.60 -2.72 9.46
N PHE A 128 7.43 -4.02 9.73
CA PHE A 128 7.12 -4.49 11.08
C PHE A 128 8.32 -4.54 12.04
N SER A 129 9.58 -4.58 11.58
CA SER A 129 10.72 -4.51 12.49
C SER A 129 10.77 -3.18 13.23
N PRO A 130 10.85 -2.01 12.56
CA PRO A 130 10.85 -0.73 13.26
C PRO A 130 9.49 -0.43 13.91
N LEU A 131 8.36 -0.73 13.26
CA LEU A 131 7.03 -0.45 13.79
C LEU A 131 6.81 -1.10 15.16
N SER A 132 7.19 -2.38 15.31
CA SER A 132 7.01 -3.14 16.56
C SER A 132 7.83 -2.61 17.73
N VAL A 133 8.96 -1.96 17.45
CA VAL A 133 9.80 -1.35 18.52
C VAL A 133 9.36 0.07 18.81
N MET A 134 9.07 0.88 17.79
CA MET A 134 8.75 2.28 18.01
C MET A 134 7.34 2.52 18.56
N TRP A 135 6.39 1.64 18.27
CA TRP A 135 4.98 1.82 18.64
C TRP A 135 4.47 0.64 19.47
N PRO A 136 4.24 0.82 20.77
CA PRO A 136 3.70 -0.25 21.61
C PRO A 136 2.37 -0.77 21.08
N HIS A 137 2.25 -2.09 20.96
CA HIS A 137 1.11 -2.75 20.31
C HIS A 137 0.26 -3.62 21.26
N GLU A 138 0.52 -3.53 22.55
CA GLU A 138 -0.26 -4.26 23.57
C GLU A 138 -1.17 -3.31 24.35
N PRO A 139 -2.46 -3.62 24.50
CA PRO A 139 -3.20 -4.78 23.93
C PRO A 139 -3.52 -4.66 22.44
N THR A 140 -3.38 -3.49 21.82
CA THR A 140 -3.62 -3.20 20.42
C THR A 140 -2.71 -2.06 19.97
N TRP A 141 -2.53 -1.93 18.66
CA TRP A 141 -1.82 -0.77 18.10
C TRP A 141 -2.54 0.54 18.46
N PRO A 142 -1.81 1.60 18.84
CA PRO A 142 -2.43 2.87 19.26
C PRO A 142 -3.21 3.60 18.16
N GLY A 143 -2.91 3.34 16.91
CA GLY A 143 -3.55 3.99 15.76
C GLY A 143 -3.48 3.13 14.50
N ALA A 144 -3.63 3.77 13.34
CA ALA A 144 -3.60 3.13 12.03
C ALA A 144 -2.31 3.44 11.27
N ILE A 145 -2.06 2.68 10.19
CA ILE A 145 -0.99 3.00 9.22
C ILE A 145 -1.56 3.21 7.82
N VAL A 146 -0.88 4.02 7.03
CA VAL A 146 -0.99 4.05 5.57
C VAL A 146 0.38 3.68 5.02
N PRO A 147 0.59 2.41 4.63
CA PRO A 147 1.89 1.97 4.14
C PRO A 147 2.13 2.45 2.70
N LEU A 148 3.32 2.96 2.44
CA LEU A 148 3.80 3.33 1.12
C LEU A 148 5.07 2.53 0.81
N GLN A 149 4.90 1.47 0.01
CA GLN A 149 6.02 0.68 -0.46
C GLN A 149 6.75 1.42 -1.58
N VAL A 150 8.09 1.38 -1.55
CA VAL A 150 8.97 1.96 -2.55
C VAL A 150 9.87 0.88 -3.14
N GLY A 151 9.86 0.74 -4.46
CA GLY A 151 10.73 -0.22 -5.17
C GLY A 151 12.15 0.33 -5.24
N VAL A 152 13.02 -0.10 -4.33
CA VAL A 152 14.42 0.34 -4.23
C VAL A 152 15.43 -0.79 -4.39
N LEU A 153 14.96 -2.03 -4.61
CA LEU A 153 15.84 -3.20 -4.78
C LEU A 153 16.05 -3.59 -6.25
N GLU A 154 15.08 -3.30 -7.12
CA GLU A 154 15.10 -3.68 -8.54
C GLU A 154 15.33 -2.45 -9.42
N PHE A 155 16.52 -2.34 -9.98
CA PHE A 155 16.88 -1.24 -10.87
C PHE A 155 16.13 -1.29 -12.21
N PRO A 156 15.66 -0.13 -12.75
CA PRO A 156 15.92 1.23 -12.24
C PRO A 156 14.99 1.60 -11.06
N ILE A 157 15.58 2.20 -10.03
CA ILE A 157 14.85 2.68 -8.84
C ILE A 157 14.49 4.18 -8.98
N PRO A 158 13.55 4.72 -8.18
CA PRO A 158 13.26 6.15 -8.15
C PRO A 158 14.49 6.98 -7.81
N SER A 159 14.64 8.15 -8.42
CA SER A 159 15.74 9.05 -8.02
C SER A 159 15.46 9.70 -6.66
N ALA A 160 16.52 10.12 -5.97
CA ALA A 160 16.42 10.88 -4.72
C ALA A 160 15.52 12.13 -4.86
N LYS A 161 15.64 12.85 -6.00
CA LYS A 161 14.78 13.99 -6.33
C LYS A 161 13.31 13.61 -6.45
N ARG A 162 13.00 12.47 -7.10
CA ARG A 162 11.63 11.97 -7.22
C ARG A 162 11.05 11.63 -5.85
N CYS A 163 11.82 10.98 -4.99
CA CYS A 163 11.44 10.66 -3.62
C CYS A 163 11.16 11.92 -2.80
N PHE A 164 12.03 12.91 -2.83
CA PHE A 164 11.84 14.17 -2.12
C PHE A 164 10.60 14.93 -2.59
N ASN A 165 10.37 14.99 -3.91
CA ASN A 165 9.17 15.61 -4.49
C ASN A 165 7.89 14.84 -4.15
N LEU A 166 7.94 13.51 -4.09
CA LEU A 166 6.83 12.69 -3.60
C LEU A 166 6.46 13.08 -2.15
N GLY A 167 7.47 13.31 -1.31
CA GLY A 167 7.25 13.81 0.05
C GLY A 167 6.51 15.14 0.08
N LYS A 168 6.92 16.12 -0.76
CA LYS A 168 6.23 17.41 -0.88
C LYS A 168 4.77 17.26 -1.31
N ALA A 169 4.50 16.37 -2.28
CA ALA A 169 3.14 16.08 -2.73
C ALA A 169 2.31 15.38 -1.64
N LEU A 170 2.93 14.43 -0.93
CA LEU A 170 2.32 13.73 0.20
C LEU A 170 1.90 14.70 1.31
N ARG A 171 2.75 15.69 1.64
CA ARG A 171 2.40 16.75 2.60
C ARG A 171 1.14 17.49 2.16
N ARG A 172 1.08 17.97 0.90
CA ARG A 172 -0.10 18.70 0.38
C ARG A 172 -1.36 17.85 0.47
N ALA A 173 -1.26 16.59 0.09
CA ALA A 173 -2.38 15.65 0.14
C ALA A 173 -2.87 15.45 1.59
N ILE A 174 -1.98 15.18 2.54
CA ILE A 174 -2.35 14.97 3.95
C ILE A 174 -2.97 16.25 4.54
N GLU A 175 -2.32 17.39 4.40
CA GLU A 175 -2.80 18.66 4.97
C GLU A 175 -4.13 19.13 4.35
N SER A 176 -4.50 18.61 3.18
CA SER A 176 -5.78 18.86 2.52
C SER A 176 -6.90 17.91 2.98
N TYR A 177 -6.60 16.85 3.73
CA TYR A 177 -7.61 15.92 4.21
C TYR A 177 -8.63 16.61 5.12
N PRO A 178 -9.95 16.45 4.88
CA PRO A 178 -10.96 17.29 5.54
C PRO A 178 -11.17 16.97 7.03
N GLU A 179 -10.92 15.74 7.44
CA GLU A 179 -11.11 15.32 8.83
C GLU A 179 -9.92 15.73 9.69
N GLU A 180 -10.16 15.94 10.97
CA GLU A 180 -9.11 16.23 11.95
C GLU A 180 -8.37 14.93 12.27
N LEU A 181 -7.08 14.87 11.90
CA LEU A 181 -6.18 13.75 12.17
C LEU A 181 -4.78 14.29 12.48
N LYS A 182 -4.11 13.65 13.43
CA LYS A 182 -2.68 13.79 13.66
C LYS A 182 -1.95 12.72 12.88
N VAL A 183 -1.08 13.12 11.97
CA VAL A 183 -0.33 12.20 11.12
C VAL A 183 1.16 12.35 11.40
N ALA A 184 1.86 11.25 11.64
CA ALA A 184 3.32 11.23 11.61
C ALA A 184 3.82 10.51 10.34
N ILE A 185 4.91 11.00 9.78
CA ILE A 185 5.52 10.41 8.57
C ILE A 185 6.71 9.58 9.00
N VAL A 186 6.73 8.31 8.66
CA VAL A 186 7.84 7.40 8.98
C VAL A 186 8.54 7.00 7.69
N GLY A 187 9.82 7.33 7.54
CA GLY A 187 10.67 6.87 6.45
C GLY A 187 11.62 5.79 6.96
N THR A 188 11.61 4.61 6.34
CA THR A 188 12.52 3.54 6.73
C THR A 188 13.62 3.29 5.69
N GLY A 189 14.58 2.42 6.01
CA GLY A 189 15.73 2.08 5.18
C GLY A 189 17.02 2.02 6.02
N GLY A 190 17.91 1.08 5.74
CA GLY A 190 19.22 1.05 6.38
C GLY A 190 20.11 2.21 5.94
N LEU A 191 21.00 2.68 6.81
CA LEU A 191 22.11 3.51 6.41
C LEU A 191 23.16 2.67 5.65
N SER A 192 24.43 3.07 5.61
CA SER A 192 25.41 2.38 4.77
C SER A 192 25.47 0.88 5.04
N HIS A 193 25.22 0.09 4.00
CA HIS A 193 25.38 -1.36 3.99
C HIS A 193 25.39 -1.93 2.57
N GLN A 194 26.01 -3.09 2.44
CA GLN A 194 25.88 -3.92 1.26
C GLN A 194 25.86 -5.39 1.68
N VAL A 195 24.86 -6.13 1.21
CA VAL A 195 24.63 -7.52 1.62
C VAL A 195 24.99 -8.54 0.54
N HIS A 196 25.18 -8.10 -0.70
CA HIS A 196 25.52 -8.98 -1.82
C HIS A 196 26.83 -8.61 -2.50
N GLY A 197 27.39 -9.58 -3.27
CA GLY A 197 28.62 -9.41 -4.02
C GLY A 197 29.86 -9.31 -3.15
N GLU A 198 31.00 -8.99 -3.77
CA GLU A 198 32.31 -8.94 -3.12
C GLU A 198 32.45 -7.74 -2.16
N ARG A 199 31.57 -6.75 -2.26
CA ARG A 199 31.49 -5.64 -1.29
C ARG A 199 30.61 -5.96 -0.07
N CYS A 200 30.11 -7.20 0.09
CA CYS A 200 29.32 -7.61 1.24
C CYS A 200 30.02 -7.21 2.55
N GLY A 201 29.27 -6.57 3.46
CA GLY A 201 29.81 -6.01 4.71
C GLY A 201 30.37 -4.59 4.57
N PHE A 202 30.20 -3.95 3.43
CA PHE A 202 30.61 -2.55 3.28
C PHE A 202 29.77 -1.63 4.18
N ASN A 203 30.44 -0.76 4.91
CA ASN A 203 29.86 0.33 5.70
C ASN A 203 30.70 1.61 5.52
N ASN A 204 30.08 2.76 5.70
CA ASN A 204 30.74 4.07 5.57
C ASN A 204 30.16 5.06 6.60
N THR A 205 30.63 4.96 7.84
CA THR A 205 30.19 5.87 8.90
C THR A 205 30.36 7.36 8.58
N PRO A 206 31.49 7.83 7.94
CA PRO A 206 31.59 9.22 7.50
C PRO A 206 30.45 9.66 6.58
N TRP A 207 30.08 8.84 5.61
CA TRP A 207 28.94 9.10 4.73
C TRP A 207 27.61 9.12 5.50
N ASP A 208 27.39 8.18 6.40
CA ASP A 208 26.18 8.13 7.22
C ASP A 208 26.00 9.42 8.03
N MET A 209 27.08 9.92 8.62
CA MET A 209 27.05 11.18 9.38
C MET A 209 26.82 12.40 8.48
N GLU A 210 27.42 12.43 7.29
CA GLU A 210 27.18 13.46 6.28
C GLU A 210 25.73 13.43 5.83
N PHE A 211 25.20 12.26 5.47
CA PHE A 211 23.80 12.08 5.06
C PHE A 211 22.82 12.58 6.14
N LEU A 212 23.01 12.15 7.40
CA LEU A 212 22.17 12.58 8.51
C LEU A 212 22.23 14.10 8.74
N SER A 213 23.39 14.72 8.55
CA SER A 213 23.54 16.17 8.65
C SER A 213 22.85 16.90 7.49
N LEU A 214 23.01 16.43 6.26
CA LEU A 214 22.38 17.02 5.08
C LEU A 214 20.86 16.82 5.10
N LEU A 215 20.38 15.68 5.55
CA LEU A 215 18.94 15.40 5.70
C LEU A 215 18.25 16.45 6.58
N GLU A 216 18.91 16.91 7.64
CA GLU A 216 18.43 17.99 8.49
C GLU A 216 18.54 19.36 7.83
N LYS A 217 19.75 19.72 7.37
CA LYS A 217 20.14 21.10 7.06
C LYS A 217 19.99 21.49 5.60
N ASP A 218 20.23 20.57 4.68
CA ASP A 218 20.22 20.79 3.23
C ASP A 218 19.80 19.51 2.47
N PRO A 219 18.55 19.07 2.65
CA PRO A 219 18.07 17.85 1.98
C PRO A 219 18.02 18.00 0.45
N GLU A 220 18.01 19.23 -0.08
CA GLU A 220 17.99 19.46 -1.53
C GLU A 220 19.32 19.06 -2.17
N SER A 221 20.48 19.20 -1.50
CA SER A 221 21.76 18.74 -1.99
C SER A 221 21.78 17.21 -2.19
N LEU A 222 21.11 16.45 -1.30
CA LEU A 222 20.97 15.01 -1.44
C LEU A 222 20.17 14.61 -2.69
N THR A 223 19.30 15.48 -3.19
CA THR A 223 18.51 15.22 -4.42
C THR A 223 19.35 15.34 -5.70
N GLN A 224 20.53 15.89 -5.62
CA GLN A 224 21.43 16.06 -6.78
C GLN A 224 22.30 14.82 -7.01
N LEU A 225 22.43 13.94 -6.02
CA LEU A 225 23.19 12.72 -6.14
C LEU A 225 22.46 11.70 -7.03
N THR A 226 23.22 11.05 -7.88
CA THR A 226 22.76 9.90 -8.65
C THR A 226 22.67 8.67 -7.76
N ILE A 227 21.88 7.67 -8.19
CA ILE A 227 21.78 6.40 -7.47
C ILE A 227 23.15 5.68 -7.42
N ALA A 228 23.97 5.84 -8.45
CA ALA A 228 25.33 5.30 -8.46
C ALA A 228 26.21 5.93 -7.35
N GLU A 229 26.11 7.23 -7.13
CA GLU A 229 26.82 7.91 -6.04
C GLU A 229 26.28 7.49 -4.66
N TYR A 230 24.97 7.28 -4.52
CA TYR A 230 24.42 6.68 -3.31
C TYR A 230 24.99 5.27 -3.04
N ALA A 231 25.02 4.41 -4.06
CA ALA A 231 25.57 3.06 -3.96
C ALA A 231 27.09 3.05 -3.73
N GLU A 232 27.84 3.96 -4.35
CA GLU A 232 29.28 4.10 -4.12
C GLU A 232 29.57 4.47 -2.66
N ARG A 233 28.84 5.47 -2.12
CA ARG A 233 29.07 6.03 -0.79
C ARG A 233 28.46 5.17 0.31
N GLY A 234 27.23 4.67 0.11
CA GLY A 234 26.42 3.98 1.12
C GLY A 234 26.34 2.46 0.96
N GLY A 235 26.83 1.90 -0.16
CA GLY A 235 26.57 0.50 -0.52
C GLY A 235 25.33 0.36 -1.39
N CYS A 236 25.22 -0.72 -2.14
CA CYS A 236 24.15 -0.91 -3.12
C CYS A 236 22.76 -0.89 -2.45
N GLU A 237 22.57 -1.66 -1.39
CA GLU A 237 21.34 -1.66 -0.61
C GLU A 237 21.20 -0.38 0.23
N GLY A 238 22.32 0.22 0.67
CA GLY A 238 22.32 1.52 1.37
C GLY A 238 21.74 2.68 0.55
N ALA A 239 21.56 2.52 -0.79
CA ALA A 239 20.84 3.49 -1.61
C ALA A 239 19.36 3.64 -1.21
N GLU A 240 18.78 2.71 -0.46
CA GLU A 240 17.41 2.76 0.06
C GLU A 240 17.13 3.96 0.99
N VAL A 241 18.17 4.62 1.50
CA VAL A 241 18.02 5.87 2.29
C VAL A 241 17.30 6.99 1.53
N ILE A 242 17.14 6.89 0.21
CA ILE A 242 16.27 7.81 -0.56
C ILE A 242 14.83 7.80 -0.06
N MET A 243 14.37 6.75 0.60
CA MET A 243 13.06 6.69 1.25
C MET A 243 12.95 7.68 2.42
N TRP A 244 14.06 7.97 3.12
CA TRP A 244 14.09 9.00 4.16
C TRP A 244 13.84 10.40 3.58
N LEU A 245 14.18 10.61 2.30
CA LEU A 245 13.90 11.85 1.61
C LEU A 245 12.41 12.04 1.33
N ILE A 246 11.61 10.98 1.23
CA ILE A 246 10.14 11.10 1.14
C ILE A 246 9.61 11.68 2.45
N MET A 247 10.01 11.12 3.59
CA MET A 247 9.68 11.66 4.90
C MET A 247 10.12 13.12 5.04
N ARG A 248 11.39 13.42 4.70
CA ARG A 248 11.93 14.77 4.83
C ARG A 248 11.25 15.79 3.89
N GLY A 249 10.87 15.37 2.68
CA GLY A 249 10.09 16.19 1.73
C GLY A 249 8.67 16.50 2.21
N ALA A 250 8.11 15.62 3.05
CA ALA A 250 6.80 15.85 3.68
C ALA A 250 6.86 16.80 4.89
N MET A 251 8.06 17.15 5.35
CA MET A 251 8.27 18.12 6.43
C MET A 251 8.39 19.54 5.89
N SER A 252 8.33 20.54 6.78
CA SER A 252 8.63 21.93 6.44
C SER A 252 10.07 22.11 5.97
N LYS A 253 10.34 23.21 5.27
CA LYS A 253 11.68 23.55 4.79
C LYS A 253 12.68 23.56 5.94
N SER A 254 12.32 24.17 7.07
CA SER A 254 13.08 24.17 8.30
C SER A 254 12.47 23.17 9.31
N VAL A 255 13.30 22.36 9.92
CA VAL A 255 12.90 21.36 10.91
C VAL A 255 13.74 21.50 12.18
N THR A 256 13.16 21.13 13.31
CA THR A 256 13.90 20.96 14.57
C THR A 256 14.17 19.47 14.78
N LYS A 257 15.44 19.12 14.91
CA LYS A 257 15.82 17.76 15.25
C LYS A 257 15.65 17.52 16.76
N ILE A 258 14.70 16.64 17.09
CA ILE A 258 14.39 16.28 18.48
C ILE A 258 15.29 15.17 18.98
N HIS A 259 15.65 14.24 18.09
CA HIS A 259 16.46 13.07 18.44
C HIS A 259 17.27 12.58 17.23
N GLN A 260 18.43 12.01 17.52
CA GLN A 260 19.21 11.20 16.58
C GLN A 260 20.00 10.16 17.34
N SER A 261 19.91 8.90 16.92
CA SER A 261 20.82 7.83 17.33
C SER A 261 21.56 7.27 16.11
N TYR A 262 22.69 6.65 16.36
CA TYR A 262 23.46 5.92 15.37
C TYR A 262 24.22 4.78 16.05
N TYR A 263 24.15 3.59 15.46
CA TYR A 263 24.88 2.43 15.92
C TYR A 263 25.18 1.48 14.77
N LEU A 264 26.40 1.01 14.67
CA LEU A 264 26.83 0.03 13.67
C LEU A 264 27.14 -1.31 14.37
N PRO A 265 26.14 -2.20 14.52
CA PRO A 265 26.34 -3.48 15.23
C PRO A 265 27.09 -4.51 14.36
N SER A 266 26.84 -4.55 13.06
CA SER A 266 27.45 -5.54 12.15
C SER A 266 27.37 -5.12 10.68
N MET A 267 26.39 -5.63 9.92
CA MET A 267 26.28 -5.45 8.47
C MET A 267 25.66 -4.12 8.06
N THR A 268 24.67 -3.64 8.82
CA THR A 268 23.90 -2.44 8.48
C THR A 268 24.04 -1.41 9.58
N ALA A 269 24.31 -0.18 9.22
CA ALA A 269 24.27 0.95 10.16
C ALA A 269 22.80 1.27 10.52
N ILE A 270 22.52 1.32 11.81
CA ILE A 270 21.19 1.54 12.38
C ILE A 270 21.12 2.94 12.96
N ALA A 271 20.07 3.68 12.61
CA ALA A 271 19.80 4.98 13.18
C ALA A 271 18.29 5.21 13.37
N THR A 272 17.97 6.11 14.29
CA THR A 272 16.65 6.71 14.43
C THR A 272 16.80 8.23 14.49
N VAL A 273 15.89 8.95 13.85
CA VAL A 273 15.86 10.42 13.87
C VAL A 273 14.43 10.88 14.03
N ILE A 274 14.22 11.96 14.77
CA ILE A 274 12.91 12.62 14.90
C ILE A 274 13.06 14.08 14.49
N TYR A 275 12.19 14.52 13.59
CA TYR A 275 12.04 15.92 13.21
C TYR A 275 10.65 16.45 13.52
N GLU A 276 10.58 17.69 13.99
CA GLU A 276 9.35 18.48 14.06
C GLU A 276 9.41 19.66 13.07
N ASN A 277 8.26 20.05 12.54
CA ASN A 277 8.16 21.22 11.68
C ASN A 277 8.48 22.49 12.46
N ASN A 278 9.34 23.34 11.90
CA ASN A 278 9.83 24.55 12.54
C ASN A 278 9.21 25.84 11.96
N SER A 279 8.54 25.71 10.81
CA SER A 279 7.95 26.85 10.11
C SER A 279 6.69 26.42 9.37
N ASP A 280 5.77 27.38 9.23
CA ASP A 280 4.69 27.28 8.26
C ASP A 280 5.23 27.74 6.90
N ASP A 281 5.55 26.78 6.04
CA ASP A 281 6.00 27.10 4.70
C ASP A 281 4.87 27.73 3.90
N PRO A 282 5.17 28.73 3.05
CA PRO A 282 4.16 29.29 2.14
C PRO A 282 3.63 28.20 1.21
N ARG A 283 2.32 28.09 1.10
CA ARG A 283 1.67 27.18 0.18
C ARG A 283 1.61 27.80 -1.20
N GLU A 284 1.99 27.03 -2.22
CA GLU A 284 1.86 27.44 -3.63
C GLU A 284 0.38 27.54 -4.04
N GLU A 285 -0.48 26.76 -3.40
CA GLU A 285 -1.91 26.64 -3.69
C GLU A 285 -2.70 26.59 -2.38
N SER A 286 -3.87 27.24 -2.31
CA SER A 286 -4.74 27.12 -1.13
C SER A 286 -5.29 25.69 -0.99
N VAL A 287 -5.63 25.29 0.24
CA VAL A 287 -6.20 23.95 0.50
C VAL A 287 -7.48 23.71 -0.30
N ASP A 288 -8.33 24.73 -0.44
CA ASP A 288 -9.59 24.60 -1.18
C ASP A 288 -9.35 24.50 -2.69
N ALA A 289 -8.39 25.24 -3.24
CA ALA A 289 -7.98 25.13 -4.63
C ALA A 289 -7.38 23.73 -4.91
N TYR A 290 -6.53 23.24 -4.00
CA TYR A 290 -5.97 21.90 -4.10
C TYR A 290 -7.07 20.81 -4.09
N ARG A 291 -8.02 20.89 -3.15
CA ARG A 291 -9.17 19.96 -3.09
C ARG A 291 -10.01 19.98 -4.36
N ALA A 292 -10.27 21.18 -4.89
CA ALA A 292 -10.99 21.32 -6.15
C ALA A 292 -10.24 20.67 -7.32
N ARG A 293 -8.92 20.80 -7.35
CA ARG A 293 -8.07 20.25 -8.42
C ARG A 293 -7.99 18.73 -8.38
N ILE A 294 -7.78 18.13 -7.20
CA ILE A 294 -7.61 16.68 -7.07
C ILE A 294 -8.86 15.88 -7.48
N GLY A 295 -10.05 16.47 -7.39
CA GLY A 295 -11.31 15.85 -7.83
C GLY A 295 -11.71 16.18 -9.27
N LYS A 296 -11.02 17.10 -9.94
CA LYS A 296 -11.50 17.69 -11.21
C LYS A 296 -11.54 16.69 -12.37
N GLN A 297 -10.57 15.78 -12.45
CA GLN A 297 -10.42 14.87 -13.61
C GLN A 297 -11.60 13.92 -13.81
N TRP A 298 -12.28 13.56 -12.72
CA TRP A 298 -13.37 12.58 -12.71
C TRP A 298 -14.62 13.04 -11.98
N ALA A 299 -14.64 14.32 -11.59
CA ALA A 299 -15.80 14.94 -10.96
C ALA A 299 -17.05 14.79 -11.84
N GLY A 300 -18.09 14.23 -11.27
CA GLY A 300 -19.38 14.03 -11.95
C GLY A 300 -19.56 12.69 -12.63
N ILE A 301 -18.51 11.85 -12.74
CA ILE A 301 -18.68 10.51 -13.34
C ILE A 301 -19.65 9.65 -12.50
N GLU A 302 -19.68 9.84 -11.21
CA GLU A 302 -20.59 9.17 -10.27
C GLU A 302 -22.04 9.63 -10.43
N LYS A 303 -22.26 10.78 -11.08
CA LYS A 303 -23.59 11.37 -11.34
C LYS A 303 -24.19 10.91 -12.67
N LEU A 304 -23.40 10.22 -13.49
CA LEU A 304 -23.90 9.68 -14.76
C LEU A 304 -24.90 8.55 -14.46
N PRO A 305 -26.15 8.64 -14.91
CA PRO A 305 -27.17 7.64 -14.62
C PRO A 305 -26.74 6.22 -15.05
N GLY A 306 -26.87 5.27 -14.13
CA GLY A 306 -26.50 3.88 -14.37
C GLY A 306 -24.99 3.61 -14.48
N THR A 307 -24.14 4.53 -14.03
CA THR A 307 -22.68 4.41 -14.04
C THR A 307 -22.16 4.20 -12.62
N TYR A 308 -21.34 3.19 -12.44
CA TYR A 308 -20.77 2.80 -11.16
C TYR A 308 -19.25 2.68 -11.30
N PRO A 309 -18.49 3.80 -11.24
CA PRO A 309 -17.03 3.77 -11.39
C PRO A 309 -16.40 2.92 -10.29
N TYR A 310 -15.39 2.13 -10.65
CA TYR A 310 -14.69 1.26 -9.71
C TYR A 310 -13.64 2.07 -8.94
N THR A 311 -14.08 2.67 -7.84
CA THR A 311 -13.25 3.51 -6.96
C THR A 311 -12.48 2.68 -5.95
N ILE A 312 -11.51 3.30 -5.26
CA ILE A 312 -10.78 2.67 -4.14
C ILE A 312 -11.73 2.21 -3.04
N ASP A 313 -12.75 3.02 -2.67
CA ASP A 313 -13.75 2.62 -1.67
C ASP A 313 -14.50 1.35 -2.07
N ARG A 314 -14.89 1.25 -3.34
CA ARG A 314 -15.54 0.04 -3.87
C ARG A 314 -14.59 -1.14 -3.85
N SER A 315 -13.32 -0.92 -4.21
CA SER A 315 -12.28 -1.95 -4.17
C SER A 315 -12.07 -2.49 -2.75
N VAL A 316 -11.98 -1.61 -1.77
CA VAL A 316 -11.82 -2.00 -0.36
C VAL A 316 -13.06 -2.74 0.16
N LYS A 317 -14.26 -2.16 -0.06
CA LYS A 317 -15.53 -2.77 0.38
C LYS A 317 -15.73 -4.18 -0.16
N ALA A 318 -15.52 -4.37 -1.46
CA ALA A 318 -15.82 -5.62 -2.14
C ALA A 318 -14.57 -6.49 -2.38
N TYR A 319 -13.48 -6.27 -1.66
CA TYR A 319 -12.22 -6.97 -1.88
C TYR A 319 -12.37 -8.49 -1.79
N ARG A 320 -13.03 -9.00 -0.72
CA ARG A 320 -13.25 -10.44 -0.54
C ARG A 320 -14.04 -11.06 -1.69
N LEU A 321 -15.15 -10.42 -2.07
CA LEU A 321 -15.97 -10.85 -3.19
C LEU A 321 -15.19 -10.87 -4.50
N ASN A 322 -14.47 -9.79 -4.81
CA ASN A 322 -13.66 -9.71 -6.03
C ASN A 322 -12.51 -10.72 -6.03
N HIS A 323 -11.85 -10.91 -4.89
CA HIS A 323 -10.81 -11.93 -4.74
C HIS A 323 -11.36 -13.34 -4.93
N PHE A 324 -12.52 -13.64 -4.36
CA PHE A 324 -13.22 -14.92 -4.57
C PHE A 324 -13.54 -15.14 -6.06
N LEU A 325 -14.14 -14.16 -6.72
CA LEU A 325 -14.46 -14.23 -8.15
C LEU A 325 -13.22 -14.36 -9.02
N HIS A 326 -12.12 -13.71 -8.65
CA HIS A 326 -10.86 -13.84 -9.37
C HIS A 326 -10.33 -15.28 -9.35
N ARG A 327 -10.44 -15.99 -8.23
CA ARG A 327 -10.00 -17.38 -8.10
C ARG A 327 -10.76 -18.35 -9.02
N LEU A 328 -11.89 -17.97 -9.59
CA LEU A 328 -12.57 -18.80 -10.60
C LEU A 328 -11.77 -18.99 -11.89
N ILE A 329 -10.67 -18.24 -12.11
CA ILE A 329 -9.71 -18.54 -13.19
C ILE A 329 -8.88 -19.81 -12.92
N GLU A 330 -8.74 -20.21 -11.64
CA GLU A 330 -8.03 -21.42 -11.24
C GLU A 330 -8.87 -22.65 -11.53
N PRO A 331 -8.40 -23.63 -12.33
CA PRO A 331 -9.23 -24.79 -12.73
C PRO A 331 -9.74 -25.61 -11.53
N ASP A 332 -8.92 -25.80 -10.50
CA ASP A 332 -9.28 -26.59 -9.33
C ASP A 332 -10.30 -25.88 -8.45
N PHE A 333 -10.12 -24.57 -8.22
CA PHE A 333 -11.08 -23.78 -7.48
C PHE A 333 -12.42 -23.73 -8.20
N ARG A 334 -12.42 -23.56 -9.52
CA ARG A 334 -13.63 -23.57 -10.35
C ARG A 334 -14.36 -24.91 -10.31
N ARG A 335 -13.65 -26.06 -10.34
CA ARG A 335 -14.28 -27.38 -10.19
C ARG A 335 -14.94 -27.55 -8.84
N ARG A 336 -14.26 -27.15 -7.74
CA ARG A 336 -14.82 -27.20 -6.39
C ARG A 336 -16.07 -26.31 -6.29
N PHE A 337 -16.02 -25.12 -6.87
CA PHE A 337 -17.15 -24.19 -6.89
C PHE A 337 -18.38 -24.78 -7.60
N LEU A 338 -18.19 -25.43 -8.73
CA LEU A 338 -19.28 -26.06 -9.48
C LEU A 338 -19.85 -27.29 -8.77
N LEU A 339 -19.06 -27.97 -7.97
CA LEU A 339 -19.50 -29.14 -7.20
C LEU A 339 -20.30 -28.71 -5.96
N ASP A 340 -19.73 -27.83 -5.15
CA ASP A 340 -20.36 -27.27 -3.95
C ASP A 340 -19.69 -25.92 -3.59
N PRO A 341 -20.36 -24.77 -3.75
CA PRO A 341 -19.77 -23.46 -3.46
C PRO A 341 -19.69 -23.13 -1.96
N GLU A 342 -20.52 -23.77 -1.11
CA GLU A 342 -20.65 -23.39 0.31
C GLU A 342 -19.35 -23.49 1.12
N PRO A 343 -18.55 -24.56 1.01
CA PRO A 343 -17.25 -24.61 1.68
C PRO A 343 -16.31 -23.50 1.23
N LEU A 344 -16.35 -23.11 -0.05
CA LEU A 344 -15.50 -22.05 -0.59
C LEU A 344 -15.91 -20.66 -0.10
N PHE A 345 -17.20 -20.44 0.14
CA PHE A 345 -17.67 -19.20 0.76
C PHE A 345 -17.13 -19.02 2.17
N LEU A 346 -17.09 -20.11 2.94
CA LEU A 346 -16.51 -20.12 4.29
C LEU A 346 -14.98 -19.92 4.25
N GLU A 347 -14.27 -20.65 3.36
CA GLU A 347 -12.82 -20.49 3.17
C GLU A 347 -12.44 -19.05 2.83
N ALA A 348 -13.25 -18.36 2.02
CA ALA A 348 -13.04 -16.97 1.62
C ALA A 348 -13.57 -15.96 2.63
N ALA A 349 -14.15 -16.40 3.75
CA ALA A 349 -14.77 -15.56 4.77
C ALA A 349 -15.78 -14.54 4.18
N LEU A 350 -16.56 -14.97 3.17
CA LEU A 350 -17.58 -14.12 2.57
C LEU A 350 -18.67 -13.78 3.57
N THR A 351 -19.18 -12.55 3.49
CA THR A 351 -20.32 -12.13 4.31
C THR A 351 -21.61 -12.83 3.86
N PRO A 352 -22.65 -12.92 4.73
CA PRO A 352 -23.94 -13.45 4.33
C PRO A 352 -24.55 -12.74 3.10
N GLU A 353 -24.34 -11.43 2.96
CA GLU A 353 -24.79 -10.64 1.82
C GLU A 353 -24.04 -11.07 0.53
N GLU A 354 -22.73 -11.21 0.59
CA GLU A 354 -21.90 -11.66 -0.55
C GLU A 354 -22.30 -13.07 -0.99
N CYS A 355 -22.51 -13.99 -0.05
CA CYS A 355 -22.99 -15.34 -0.34
C CYS A 355 -24.35 -15.34 -1.03
N ASP A 356 -25.32 -14.55 -0.53
CA ASP A 356 -26.66 -14.46 -1.09
C ASP A 356 -26.64 -13.88 -2.51
N LEU A 357 -25.86 -12.84 -2.77
CA LEU A 357 -25.67 -12.26 -4.10
C LEU A 357 -25.13 -13.28 -5.11
N LEU A 358 -24.16 -14.10 -4.71
CA LEU A 358 -23.59 -15.16 -5.55
C LEU A 358 -24.57 -16.31 -5.80
N ARG A 359 -25.29 -16.77 -4.78
CA ARG A 359 -26.32 -17.83 -4.92
C ARG A 359 -27.44 -17.43 -5.88
N ARG A 360 -27.93 -16.19 -5.75
CA ARG A 360 -28.98 -15.67 -6.62
C ARG A 360 -28.49 -15.27 -7.99
N ARG A 361 -27.16 -15.19 -8.21
CA ARG A 361 -26.55 -14.66 -9.42
C ARG A 361 -27.14 -13.31 -9.80
N ASP A 362 -27.31 -12.43 -8.81
CA ASP A 362 -27.89 -11.11 -9.04
C ASP A 362 -26.83 -10.17 -9.61
N TRP A 363 -26.64 -10.26 -10.92
CA TRP A 363 -25.61 -9.55 -11.70
C TRP A 363 -25.62 -8.04 -11.42
N ARG A 364 -26.80 -7.45 -11.37
CA ARG A 364 -26.96 -6.02 -11.13
C ARG A 364 -26.59 -5.65 -9.70
N ALA A 365 -27.11 -6.39 -8.73
CA ALA A 365 -26.80 -6.13 -7.33
C ALA A 365 -25.31 -6.38 -7.00
N LEU A 366 -24.66 -7.36 -7.66
CA LEU A 366 -23.21 -7.58 -7.55
C LEU A 366 -22.43 -6.33 -7.99
N ILE A 367 -22.80 -5.68 -9.10
CA ILE A 367 -22.19 -4.39 -9.51
C ILE A 367 -22.46 -3.31 -8.48
N HIS A 368 -23.69 -3.18 -7.97
CA HIS A 368 -24.02 -2.17 -6.97
C HIS A 368 -23.23 -2.40 -5.67
N TYR A 369 -23.02 -3.64 -5.29
CA TYR A 369 -22.21 -4.00 -4.12
C TYR A 369 -20.75 -3.56 -4.26
N GLY A 370 -20.17 -3.74 -5.46
CA GLY A 370 -18.78 -3.37 -5.74
C GLY A 370 -17.98 -4.42 -6.54
N ALA A 371 -18.64 -5.42 -7.11
CA ALA A 371 -17.96 -6.33 -8.02
C ALA A 371 -17.48 -5.56 -9.26
N ILE A 372 -16.25 -5.86 -9.73
CA ILE A 372 -15.78 -5.35 -10.99
C ILE A 372 -16.33 -6.19 -12.14
N PHE A 373 -16.81 -5.55 -13.20
CA PHE A 373 -17.52 -6.22 -14.29
C PHE A 373 -16.73 -7.40 -14.89
N PHE A 374 -15.45 -7.25 -15.12
CA PHE A 374 -14.61 -8.30 -15.72
C PHE A 374 -14.49 -9.58 -14.87
N LEU A 375 -14.76 -9.51 -13.57
CA LEU A 375 -14.86 -10.69 -12.71
C LEU A 375 -16.25 -11.33 -12.80
N LEU A 376 -17.29 -10.55 -13.06
CA LEU A 376 -18.62 -11.08 -13.34
C LEU A 376 -18.66 -11.86 -14.67
N GLU A 377 -17.87 -11.45 -15.67
CA GLU A 377 -17.69 -12.25 -16.89
C GLU A 377 -17.08 -13.63 -16.59
N LYS A 378 -16.06 -13.69 -15.71
CA LYS A 378 -15.46 -14.95 -15.28
C LYS A 378 -16.44 -15.82 -14.50
N PHE A 379 -17.23 -15.20 -13.65
CA PHE A 379 -18.30 -15.88 -12.92
C PHE A 379 -19.38 -16.40 -13.90
N GLY A 380 -19.86 -15.56 -14.83
CA GLY A 380 -20.78 -15.97 -15.89
C GLY A 380 -20.25 -17.14 -16.69
N ALA A 381 -19.00 -17.06 -17.12
CA ALA A 381 -18.33 -18.15 -17.84
C ALA A 381 -18.31 -19.46 -17.02
N THR A 382 -18.11 -19.37 -15.71
CA THR A 382 -18.09 -20.54 -14.81
C THR A 382 -19.47 -21.16 -14.69
N VAL A 383 -20.53 -20.35 -14.55
CA VAL A 383 -21.90 -20.85 -14.32
C VAL A 383 -22.73 -21.00 -15.60
N GLY A 384 -22.10 -20.86 -16.78
CA GLY A 384 -22.77 -21.03 -18.08
C GLY A 384 -23.70 -19.89 -18.49
N THR A 385 -23.47 -18.67 -17.99
CA THR A 385 -24.24 -17.46 -18.33
C THR A 385 -23.43 -16.58 -19.29
N SER A 386 -24.00 -16.26 -20.44
CA SER A 386 -23.29 -15.40 -21.44
C SER A 386 -23.25 -13.94 -21.02
N ASN A 387 -22.26 -13.21 -21.57
CA ASN A 387 -22.13 -11.78 -21.37
C ASN A 387 -23.39 -11.00 -21.78
N LEU A 388 -24.09 -11.47 -22.82
CA LEU A 388 -25.34 -10.83 -23.28
C LEU A 388 -26.44 -10.89 -22.22
N HIS A 389 -26.58 -12.01 -21.51
CA HIS A 389 -27.50 -12.14 -20.38
C HIS A 389 -27.09 -11.20 -19.22
N ILE A 390 -25.80 -11.11 -18.92
CA ILE A 390 -25.31 -10.21 -17.89
C ILE A 390 -25.60 -8.75 -18.25
N TYR A 391 -25.36 -8.35 -19.51
CA TYR A 391 -25.68 -7.00 -19.99
C TYR A 391 -27.18 -6.69 -19.93
N ALA A 392 -28.03 -7.63 -20.32
CA ALA A 392 -29.48 -7.49 -20.23
C ALA A 392 -29.92 -7.30 -18.77
N ALA A 393 -29.40 -8.13 -17.86
CA ALA A 393 -29.66 -8.01 -16.40
C ALA A 393 -29.23 -6.66 -15.83
N MET A 394 -28.04 -6.15 -16.24
CA MET A 394 -27.57 -4.81 -15.83
C MET A 394 -28.58 -3.72 -16.21
N ARG A 395 -29.22 -3.83 -17.35
CA ARG A 395 -30.23 -2.89 -17.83
C ARG A 395 -31.63 -3.14 -17.26
N GLY A 396 -31.83 -4.24 -16.52
CA GLY A 396 -33.15 -4.66 -16.05
C GLY A 396 -34.08 -5.07 -17.21
N GLN A 397 -33.53 -5.66 -18.27
CA GLN A 397 -34.23 -6.07 -19.48
C GLN A 397 -34.15 -7.59 -19.67
N SER A 398 -35.09 -8.18 -20.41
CA SER A 398 -34.91 -9.52 -20.95
C SER A 398 -33.79 -9.57 -21.98
N LEU A 399 -33.20 -10.74 -22.20
CA LEU A 399 -32.20 -10.89 -23.28
C LEU A 399 -32.79 -10.48 -24.64
N GLU A 400 -34.03 -10.87 -24.93
CA GLU A 400 -34.71 -10.54 -26.19
C GLU A 400 -34.87 -9.02 -26.36
N ASP A 401 -35.33 -8.30 -25.35
CA ASP A 401 -35.47 -6.84 -25.42
C ASP A 401 -34.13 -6.13 -25.50
N PHE A 402 -33.11 -6.63 -24.80
CA PHE A 402 -31.75 -6.12 -24.94
C PHE A 402 -31.23 -6.29 -26.36
N GLN A 403 -31.43 -7.47 -26.98
CA GLN A 403 -31.02 -7.76 -28.37
C GLN A 403 -31.69 -6.83 -29.35
N LYS A 404 -32.99 -6.49 -29.20
CA LYS A 404 -33.70 -5.51 -30.04
C LYS A 404 -33.06 -4.12 -30.03
N THR A 405 -32.31 -3.77 -28.99
CA THR A 405 -31.59 -2.48 -28.89
C THR A 405 -30.24 -2.48 -29.58
N ARG A 406 -29.80 -3.61 -30.13
CA ARG A 406 -28.49 -3.79 -30.77
C ARG A 406 -28.68 -4.01 -32.30
N ASN A 407 -27.58 -3.89 -33.03
CA ASN A 407 -27.58 -4.31 -34.43
C ASN A 407 -27.50 -5.85 -34.46
N ALA A 408 -28.63 -6.51 -34.75
CA ALA A 408 -28.75 -7.97 -34.73
C ALA A 408 -27.75 -8.70 -35.64
N LYS A 409 -27.23 -8.03 -36.69
CA LYS A 409 -26.26 -8.62 -37.63
C LYS A 409 -24.83 -8.73 -36.99
N VAL A 410 -24.59 -8.12 -35.87
CA VAL A 410 -23.26 -8.01 -35.23
C VAL A 410 -23.29 -8.48 -33.76
N LEU A 411 -24.34 -9.16 -33.34
CA LEU A 411 -24.45 -9.72 -32.01
C LEU A 411 -23.58 -10.97 -31.88
N TYR A 412 -22.49 -10.86 -31.14
CA TYR A 412 -21.70 -12.00 -30.70
C TYR A 412 -21.24 -11.81 -29.25
N SER A 413 -21.05 -12.92 -28.55
CA SER A 413 -20.40 -12.97 -27.26
C SER A 413 -18.97 -13.47 -27.47
N VAL A 414 -18.01 -12.85 -26.75
CA VAL A 414 -16.61 -13.31 -26.76
C VAL A 414 -16.51 -14.71 -26.13
N ALA A 415 -17.41 -15.03 -25.21
CA ALA A 415 -17.54 -16.34 -24.61
C ALA A 415 -18.38 -17.26 -25.54
N GLY A 416 -17.79 -18.35 -25.97
CA GLY A 416 -18.52 -19.46 -26.63
C GLY A 416 -18.47 -19.56 -28.14
N GLN A 417 -17.97 -18.56 -28.88
CA GLN A 417 -17.84 -18.69 -30.34
C GLN A 417 -16.48 -19.29 -30.74
N GLY A 418 -16.50 -20.47 -31.35
CA GLY A 418 -15.33 -21.06 -32.02
C GLY A 418 -14.26 -21.68 -31.13
N THR A 419 -14.48 -21.80 -29.80
CA THR A 419 -13.49 -22.32 -28.86
C THR A 419 -13.70 -23.77 -28.44
N GLY A 420 -14.65 -24.50 -29.04
CA GLY A 420 -15.06 -25.84 -28.61
C GLY A 420 -15.76 -25.87 -27.23
N ARG A 421 -16.00 -24.73 -26.63
CA ARG A 421 -16.80 -24.58 -25.41
C ARG A 421 -18.25 -24.58 -25.79
N GLN A 422 -18.98 -25.60 -25.36
CA GLN A 422 -20.41 -25.71 -25.69
C GLN A 422 -21.24 -24.79 -24.79
N ASP A 423 -22.19 -24.11 -25.41
CA ASP A 423 -23.38 -23.52 -24.83
C ASP A 423 -23.25 -22.74 -23.52
N TRP A 424 -22.59 -21.58 -23.59
CA TRP A 424 -22.48 -20.62 -22.49
C TRP A 424 -23.84 -20.15 -21.93
N ASP A 425 -24.92 -20.31 -22.69
CA ASP A 425 -26.27 -19.88 -22.34
C ASP A 425 -27.14 -21.02 -21.81
N ARG A 426 -26.64 -22.25 -21.80
CA ARG A 426 -27.34 -23.35 -21.13
C ARG A 426 -27.02 -23.32 -19.65
N GLN A 427 -28.06 -23.27 -18.81
CA GLN A 427 -27.92 -23.58 -17.40
C GLN A 427 -27.36 -25.00 -17.30
N PRO A 428 -26.34 -25.25 -16.43
CA PRO A 428 -25.98 -26.62 -16.14
C PRO A 428 -27.24 -27.33 -15.67
N SER A 429 -27.62 -28.41 -16.37
CA SER A 429 -28.69 -29.29 -15.92
C SER A 429 -28.36 -29.68 -14.50
N MET A 430 -29.22 -29.30 -13.54
CA MET A 430 -29.18 -29.86 -12.21
C MET A 430 -29.54 -31.35 -12.36
N THR A 431 -28.53 -32.18 -12.46
CA THR A 431 -28.63 -33.63 -12.26
C THR A 431 -28.05 -33.96 -10.91
#